data_a1b5395780b6ee0db1450872f0571af7
#
_entry.id   a1b5395780b6ee0db1450872f0571af7
#
_cell.length_a   1.000
_cell.length_b   1.000
_cell.length_c   1.000
_cell.angle_alpha   90.00
_cell.angle_beta   90.00
_cell.angle_gamma   90.00
#
_symmetry.space_group_name_H-M   'P 1'
#
loop_
_entity.id
_entity.type
_entity.pdbx_description
1 polymer ?
#
loop_
_entity_poly.entity_id
_entity_poly.type
_entity_poly.pdbx_seq_one_letter_code
_entity_poly.pdbx_strand_id
1 'polypeptide(L)'
;PLLSWTASPYVALYFAVRHFWKFDGGRGSFACVWGLPPLDHINARLRSHIVEHDPERYAQRCARTCVEAFYPYQAITRRLTSQSAFFTKTPYGMALEDWLAANGCEDDENLVRIRVPFTRRSVQECLRHLTHMNINPLTLWPAREGACLLANIAIHIDGYHTFW
;
A
#
# COMPACT_ATOMS: atom_id res chain seq x y z
N PRO A 1 -11.05 0.26 -11.49
CA PRO A 1 -10.95 0.08 -10.04
C PRO A 1 -10.02 1.12 -9.43
N LEU A 2 -10.21 1.38 -8.12
CA LEU A 2 -9.32 2.23 -7.34
C LEU A 2 -8.34 1.32 -6.55
N LEU A 3 -7.05 1.62 -6.61
CA LEU A 3 -6.05 0.98 -5.78
C LEU A 3 -5.78 1.86 -4.56
N SER A 4 -5.86 1.25 -3.37
CA SER A 4 -5.70 1.96 -2.09
C SER A 4 -4.24 2.02 -1.69
N TRP A 5 -3.80 3.20 -1.25
CA TRP A 5 -2.45 3.50 -0.77
C TRP A 5 -2.48 4.18 0.59
N THR A 6 -1.33 4.26 1.20
CA THR A 6 -1.08 5.11 2.37
C THR A 6 0.17 5.96 2.15
N ALA A 7 0.14 7.20 2.61
CA ALA A 7 1.31 8.08 2.60
C ALA A 7 2.34 7.73 3.70
N SER A 8 1.99 6.81 4.63
CA SER A 8 2.89 6.38 5.70
C SER A 8 3.50 5.00 5.40
N PRO A 9 4.83 4.89 5.26
CA PRO A 9 5.49 3.60 5.04
C PRO A 9 5.28 2.63 6.21
N TYR A 10 5.13 3.14 7.43
CA TYR A 10 4.89 2.33 8.62
C TYR A 10 3.47 1.76 8.67
N VAL A 11 2.48 2.54 8.18
CA VAL A 11 1.11 2.03 8.02
C VAL A 11 1.08 0.95 6.92
N ALA A 12 1.79 1.14 5.82
CA ALA A 12 1.93 0.12 4.78
C ALA A 12 2.56 -1.18 5.33
N LEU A 13 3.64 -1.05 6.12
CA LEU A 13 4.27 -2.18 6.80
C LEU A 13 3.30 -2.90 7.73
N TYR A 14 2.53 -2.14 8.54
CA TYR A 14 1.50 -2.72 9.40
C TYR A 14 0.49 -3.56 8.59
N PHE A 15 -0.01 -3.03 7.48
CA PHE A 15 -0.94 -3.77 6.61
C PHE A 15 -0.32 -5.03 6.01
N ALA A 16 0.95 -4.99 5.65
CA ALA A 16 1.66 -6.14 5.09
C ALA A 16 1.82 -7.30 6.09
N VAL A 17 1.97 -7.00 7.40
CA VAL A 17 2.28 -8.01 8.42
C VAL A 17 1.11 -8.35 9.36
N ARG A 18 0.04 -7.57 9.40
CA ARG A 18 -1.04 -7.68 10.40
C ARG A 18 -1.78 -9.01 10.48
N HIS A 19 -1.74 -9.81 9.42
CA HIS A 19 -2.45 -11.10 9.34
C HIS A 19 -1.49 -12.30 9.43
N PHE A 20 -0.35 -12.12 10.09
CA PHE A 20 0.69 -13.14 10.18
C PHE A 20 0.22 -14.50 10.71
N TRP A 21 -0.79 -14.54 11.57
CA TRP A 21 -1.36 -15.80 12.11
C TRP A 21 -2.09 -16.65 11.07
N LYS A 22 -2.42 -16.09 9.91
CA LYS A 22 -3.05 -16.80 8.80
C LYS A 22 -2.06 -17.54 7.91
N PHE A 23 -0.77 -17.28 8.09
CA PHE A 23 0.27 -17.82 7.24
C PHE A 23 1.22 -18.70 8.05
N ASP A 24 1.39 -19.91 7.57
CA ASP A 24 2.33 -20.87 8.11
C ASP A 24 3.75 -20.49 7.63
N GLY A 25 4.35 -19.48 8.23
CA GLY A 25 5.60 -18.86 7.79
C GLY A 25 6.71 -19.86 7.51
N GLY A 26 6.68 -20.50 6.35
CA GLY A 26 7.73 -21.39 5.88
C GLY A 26 9.07 -20.65 5.70
N ARG A 27 10.20 -21.38 5.65
CA ARG A 27 11.52 -20.77 5.41
C ARG A 27 11.51 -19.98 4.11
N GLY A 28 11.88 -18.71 4.17
CA GLY A 28 11.95 -17.82 3.01
C GLY A 28 10.65 -17.07 2.67
N SER A 29 9.61 -17.16 3.53
CA SER A 29 8.42 -16.33 3.36
C SER A 29 8.74 -14.85 3.57
N PHE A 30 8.12 -14.00 2.77
CA PHE A 30 8.23 -12.55 2.90
C PHE A 30 6.87 -11.89 2.63
N ALA A 31 6.64 -10.75 3.29
CA ALA A 31 5.60 -9.81 2.93
C ALA A 31 6.18 -8.76 1.98
N CYS A 32 5.35 -8.15 1.16
CA CYS A 32 5.77 -7.06 0.30
C CYS A 32 5.10 -5.75 0.71
N VAL A 33 5.90 -4.69 0.74
CA VAL A 33 5.42 -3.31 0.75
C VAL A 33 5.77 -2.72 -0.61
N TRP A 34 4.76 -2.15 -1.27
CA TRP A 34 4.95 -1.48 -2.55
C TRP A 34 5.05 0.02 -2.34
N GLY A 35 6.08 0.63 -2.92
CA GLY A 35 6.28 2.07 -2.94
C GLY A 35 5.97 2.63 -4.32
N LEU A 36 5.10 3.64 -4.35
CA LEU A 36 4.76 4.36 -5.57
C LEU A 36 5.58 5.66 -5.61
N PRO A 37 6.46 5.86 -6.60
CA PRO A 37 7.12 7.12 -6.82
C PRO A 37 6.13 8.27 -7.10
N PRO A 38 6.57 9.53 -7.09
CA PRO A 38 5.71 10.66 -7.43
C PRO A 38 5.00 10.44 -8.77
N LEU A 39 3.69 10.61 -8.81
CA LEU A 39 2.89 10.35 -10.02
C LEU A 39 3.30 11.21 -11.21
N ASP A 40 3.79 12.41 -10.96
CA ASP A 40 4.29 13.28 -12.03
C ASP A 40 5.48 12.64 -12.77
N HIS A 41 6.36 11.96 -12.04
CA HIS A 41 7.48 11.23 -12.63
C HIS A 41 6.99 10.04 -13.47
N ILE A 42 6.10 9.20 -12.91
CA ILE A 42 5.51 8.05 -13.62
C ILE A 42 4.76 8.53 -14.87
N ASN A 43 3.93 9.55 -14.73
CA ASN A 43 3.14 10.08 -15.82
C ASN A 43 4.00 10.75 -16.91
N ALA A 44 5.12 11.37 -16.55
CA ALA A 44 6.07 11.91 -17.52
C ALA A 44 6.70 10.79 -18.36
N ARG A 45 7.16 9.70 -17.72
CA ARG A 45 7.72 8.53 -18.41
C ARG A 45 6.69 7.85 -19.31
N LEU A 46 5.47 7.63 -18.80
CA LEU A 46 4.36 7.08 -19.59
C LEU A 46 4.08 7.91 -20.84
N ARG A 47 4.03 9.23 -20.69
CA ARG A 47 3.81 10.14 -21.85
C ARG A 47 4.94 10.04 -22.88
N SER A 48 6.18 10.06 -22.43
CA SER A 48 7.34 9.96 -23.32
C SER A 48 7.31 8.65 -24.10
N HIS A 49 7.07 7.54 -23.42
CA HIS A 49 6.99 6.21 -24.05
C HIS A 49 5.84 6.13 -25.08
N ILE A 50 4.64 6.64 -24.73
CA ILE A 50 3.49 6.62 -25.64
C ILE A 50 3.71 7.54 -26.84
N VAL A 51 4.30 8.73 -26.66
CA VAL A 51 4.63 9.64 -27.76
C VAL A 51 5.62 8.99 -28.74
N GLU A 52 6.60 8.25 -28.20
CA GLU A 52 7.63 7.61 -29.02
C GLU A 52 7.09 6.41 -29.81
N HIS A 53 6.22 5.59 -29.21
CA HIS A 53 5.80 4.30 -29.78
C HIS A 53 4.39 4.33 -30.39
N ASP A 54 3.52 5.23 -29.98
CA ASP A 54 2.14 5.35 -30.48
C ASP A 54 1.64 6.82 -30.42
N PRO A 55 2.18 7.70 -31.27
CA PRO A 55 1.83 9.14 -31.27
C PRO A 55 0.36 9.41 -31.62
N GLU A 56 -0.27 8.55 -32.43
CA GLU A 56 -1.69 8.72 -32.79
C GLU A 56 -2.60 8.44 -31.58
N ARG A 57 -2.29 7.42 -30.80
CA ARG A 57 -2.99 7.08 -29.55
C ARG A 57 -2.84 8.23 -28.56
N TYR A 58 -1.67 8.82 -28.44
CA TYR A 58 -1.43 9.97 -27.58
C TYR A 58 -2.29 11.17 -27.98
N ALA A 59 -2.30 11.53 -29.26
CA ALA A 59 -3.08 12.65 -29.76
C ALA A 59 -4.59 12.49 -29.52
N GLN A 60 -5.11 11.25 -29.66
CA GLN A 60 -6.54 10.96 -29.48
C GLN A 60 -6.97 10.84 -28.01
N ARG A 61 -6.07 10.47 -27.09
CA ARG A 61 -6.42 10.03 -25.73
C ARG A 61 -5.52 10.59 -24.64
N CYS A 62 -4.83 11.67 -24.85
CA CYS A 62 -3.85 12.28 -23.95
C CYS A 62 -4.34 12.37 -22.47
N ALA A 63 -5.60 12.78 -22.26
CA ALA A 63 -6.18 12.90 -20.93
C ALA A 63 -6.46 11.55 -20.22
N ARG A 64 -6.42 10.41 -20.95
CA ARG A 64 -6.73 9.07 -20.42
C ARG A 64 -5.52 8.15 -20.33
N THR A 65 -4.33 8.68 -20.48
CA THR A 65 -3.09 7.89 -20.46
C THR A 65 -2.35 7.99 -19.12
N CYS A 66 -2.81 8.82 -18.22
CA CYS A 66 -2.14 9.06 -16.93
C CYS A 66 -2.79 8.28 -15.79
N VAL A 67 -1.97 7.89 -14.81
CA VAL A 67 -2.44 7.42 -13.51
C VAL A 67 -2.89 8.64 -12.70
N GLU A 68 -4.09 8.60 -12.17
CA GLU A 68 -4.68 9.70 -11.39
C GLU A 68 -4.64 9.39 -9.89
N ALA A 69 -4.31 10.37 -9.05
CA ALA A 69 -4.42 10.27 -7.60
C ALA A 69 -5.71 10.91 -7.10
N PHE A 70 -6.36 10.23 -6.18
CA PHE A 70 -7.54 10.71 -5.47
C PHE A 70 -7.25 10.75 -3.99
N TYR A 71 -7.31 11.95 -3.43
CA TYR A 71 -7.24 12.17 -1.99
C TYR A 71 -8.66 12.29 -1.46
N PRO A 72 -9.13 11.35 -0.63
CA PRO A 72 -10.46 11.44 -0.07
C PRO A 72 -10.56 12.71 0.77
N TYR A 73 -11.70 13.41 0.67
CA TYR A 73 -11.97 14.58 1.51
C TYR A 73 -11.91 14.13 2.97
N GLN A 74 -10.99 14.69 3.75
CA GLN A 74 -10.63 14.21 5.10
C GLN A 74 -11.81 14.17 6.08
N ALA A 75 -12.89 14.92 5.82
CA ALA A 75 -14.10 14.92 6.63
C ALA A 75 -15.00 13.67 6.47
N ILE A 76 -14.76 12.81 5.46
CA ILE A 76 -15.70 11.75 5.11
C ILE A 76 -15.58 10.53 6.05
N THR A 77 -14.37 10.10 6.41
CA THR A 77 -14.20 8.99 7.36
C THR A 77 -12.91 9.13 8.17
N ARG A 78 -13.04 9.05 9.50
CA ARG A 78 -11.90 9.03 10.42
C ARG A 78 -10.87 7.95 10.06
N ARG A 79 -11.34 6.80 9.55
CA ARG A 79 -10.50 5.70 9.13
C ARG A 79 -9.50 6.09 8.02
N LEU A 80 -9.96 6.76 6.97
CA LEU A 80 -9.09 7.17 5.86
C LEU A 80 -8.03 8.17 6.33
N THR A 81 -8.42 9.09 7.21
CA THR A 81 -7.48 10.06 7.81
C THR A 81 -6.44 9.35 8.68
N SER A 82 -6.87 8.44 9.58
CA SER A 82 -5.96 7.70 10.46
C SER A 82 -4.97 6.82 9.70
N GLN A 83 -5.35 6.34 8.53
CA GLN A 83 -4.50 5.53 7.67
C GLN A 83 -3.68 6.35 6.66
N SER A 84 -3.81 7.68 6.67
CA SER A 84 -3.21 8.57 5.65
C SER A 84 -3.48 8.07 4.23
N ALA A 85 -4.74 7.63 4.00
CA ALA A 85 -5.14 6.92 2.80
C ALA A 85 -5.31 7.85 1.60
N PHE A 86 -4.85 7.38 0.45
CA PHE A 86 -5.19 7.94 -0.86
C PHE A 86 -5.40 6.80 -1.86
N PHE A 87 -5.86 7.12 -3.04
CA PHE A 87 -6.19 6.12 -4.05
C PHE A 87 -5.55 6.50 -5.38
N THR A 88 -5.20 5.49 -6.18
CA THR A 88 -4.88 5.70 -7.59
C THR A 88 -5.90 5.02 -8.48
N LYS A 89 -6.12 5.62 -9.63
CA LYS A 89 -6.94 5.09 -10.71
C LYS A 89 -6.09 4.98 -11.96
N THR A 90 -6.04 3.79 -12.50
CA THR A 90 -5.40 3.51 -13.78
C THR A 90 -6.42 3.67 -14.92
N PRO A 91 -5.97 4.06 -16.11
CA PRO A 91 -6.81 4.07 -17.29
C PRO A 91 -7.42 2.68 -17.58
N TYR A 92 -8.58 2.67 -18.18
CA TYR A 92 -9.29 1.47 -18.67
C TYR A 92 -9.58 0.40 -17.62
N GLY A 93 -9.45 0.70 -16.32
CA GLY A 93 -9.70 -0.26 -15.24
C GLY A 93 -8.68 -1.40 -15.17
N MET A 94 -7.51 -1.25 -15.76
CA MET A 94 -6.40 -2.20 -15.64
C MET A 94 -5.78 -2.17 -14.24
N ALA A 95 -5.11 -3.24 -13.82
CA ALA A 95 -4.23 -3.18 -12.66
C ALA A 95 -3.04 -2.24 -12.94
N LEU A 96 -2.47 -1.65 -11.88
CA LEU A 96 -1.38 -0.68 -12.06
C LEU A 96 -0.15 -1.32 -12.70
N GLU A 97 0.20 -2.52 -12.25
CA GLU A 97 1.33 -3.29 -12.77
C GLU A 97 1.14 -3.59 -14.27
N ASP A 98 -0.05 -4.07 -14.65
CA ASP A 98 -0.38 -4.39 -16.04
C ASP A 98 -0.35 -3.14 -16.92
N TRP A 99 -0.81 -2.02 -16.37
CA TRP A 99 -0.79 -0.74 -17.09
C TRP A 99 0.64 -0.24 -17.31
N LEU A 100 1.50 -0.33 -16.31
CA LEU A 100 2.91 0.04 -16.41
C LEU A 100 3.63 -0.87 -17.42
N ALA A 101 3.42 -2.18 -17.35
CA ALA A 101 3.97 -3.17 -18.25
C ALA A 101 3.55 -2.90 -19.71
N ALA A 102 2.27 -2.70 -19.96
CA ALA A 102 1.74 -2.43 -21.30
C ALA A 102 2.25 -1.12 -21.92
N ASN A 103 2.90 -0.26 -21.14
CA ASN A 103 3.47 1.00 -21.58
C ASN A 103 5.00 1.09 -21.37
N GLY A 104 5.69 -0.06 -21.28
CA GLY A 104 7.15 -0.13 -21.19
C GLY A 104 7.76 0.49 -19.93
N CYS A 105 6.99 0.52 -18.85
CA CYS A 105 7.37 1.11 -17.56
C CYS A 105 7.43 0.05 -16.44
N GLU A 106 7.94 -1.15 -16.74
CA GLU A 106 7.99 -2.30 -15.82
C GLU A 106 9.11 -2.24 -14.80
N ASP A 107 10.03 -1.29 -14.92
CA ASP A 107 11.22 -1.20 -14.11
C ASP A 107 10.92 -0.83 -12.64
N ASP A 108 11.87 -1.18 -11.76
CA ASP A 108 11.78 -0.91 -10.31
C ASP A 108 11.76 0.60 -9.99
N GLU A 109 11.99 1.48 -10.95
CA GLU A 109 11.88 2.93 -10.77
C GLU A 109 10.44 3.42 -10.74
N ASN A 110 9.51 2.66 -11.34
CA ASN A 110 8.09 3.03 -11.41
C ASN A 110 7.24 2.38 -10.32
N LEU A 111 7.70 1.28 -9.74
CA LEU A 111 7.01 0.59 -8.65
C LEU A 111 8.00 -0.17 -7.79
N VAL A 112 8.44 0.45 -6.71
CA VAL A 112 9.44 -0.12 -5.80
C VAL A 112 8.82 -1.24 -4.96
N ARG A 113 9.44 -2.43 -4.97
CA ARG A 113 9.02 -3.56 -4.16
C ARG A 113 9.99 -3.81 -3.01
N ILE A 114 9.55 -3.61 -1.78
CA ILE A 114 10.32 -3.85 -0.56
C ILE A 114 9.88 -5.18 0.03
N ARG A 115 10.81 -6.15 0.10
CA ARG A 115 10.58 -7.46 0.73
C ARG A 115 10.90 -7.38 2.22
N VAL A 116 9.93 -7.76 3.04
CA VAL A 116 10.05 -7.79 4.49
C VAL A 116 10.09 -9.25 4.94
N PRO A 117 11.11 -9.71 5.70
CA PRO A 117 11.14 -11.07 6.20
C PRO A 117 9.89 -11.41 7.00
N PHE A 118 9.24 -12.52 6.67
CA PHE A 118 7.96 -12.92 7.24
C PHE A 118 8.13 -14.19 8.08
N THR A 119 8.76 -14.04 9.25
CA THR A 119 8.80 -15.09 10.30
C THR A 119 7.93 -14.65 11.46
N ARG A 120 7.43 -15.61 12.26
CA ARG A 120 6.65 -15.30 13.45
C ARG A 120 7.36 -14.30 14.36
N ARG A 121 8.65 -14.49 14.61
CA ARG A 121 9.45 -13.62 15.46
C ARG A 121 9.60 -12.21 14.87
N SER A 122 10.00 -12.10 13.59
CA SER A 122 10.21 -10.78 12.96
C SER A 122 8.91 -9.97 12.89
N VAL A 123 7.76 -10.63 12.63
CA VAL A 123 6.46 -9.97 12.59
C VAL A 123 6.02 -9.52 13.99
N GLN A 124 6.23 -10.35 15.02
CA GLN A 124 5.91 -9.96 16.40
C GLN A 124 6.73 -8.76 16.85
N GLU A 125 8.04 -8.76 16.60
CA GLU A 125 8.91 -7.63 16.89
C GLU A 125 8.49 -6.37 16.12
N CYS A 126 8.18 -6.51 14.84
CA CYS A 126 7.69 -5.42 13.99
C CYS A 126 6.39 -4.82 14.55
N LEU A 127 5.40 -5.63 14.88
CA LEU A 127 4.13 -5.14 15.42
C LEU A 127 4.29 -4.46 16.78
N ARG A 128 5.21 -4.92 17.64
CA ARG A 128 5.55 -4.24 18.88
C ARG A 128 6.13 -2.85 18.62
N HIS A 129 7.13 -2.74 17.73
CA HIS A 129 7.72 -1.45 17.37
C HIS A 129 6.68 -0.48 16.78
N LEU A 130 5.82 -0.97 15.88
CA LEU A 130 4.76 -0.16 15.30
C LEU A 130 3.77 0.32 16.37
N THR A 131 3.45 -0.51 17.36
CA THR A 131 2.61 -0.13 18.50
C THR A 131 3.24 0.99 19.33
N HIS A 132 4.53 0.91 19.63
CA HIS A 132 5.26 2.00 20.31
C HIS A 132 5.28 3.31 19.51
N MET A 133 5.19 3.22 18.18
CA MET A 133 5.05 4.36 17.28
C MET A 133 3.58 4.82 17.14
N ASN A 134 2.68 4.29 17.96
CA ASN A 134 1.24 4.55 17.89
C ASN A 134 0.57 4.10 16.58
N ILE A 135 1.14 3.10 15.90
CA ILE A 135 0.58 2.46 14.71
C ILE A 135 0.07 1.09 15.11
N ASN A 136 -1.20 1.04 15.43
CA ASN A 136 -1.87 -0.12 15.99
C ASN A 136 -3.36 -0.16 15.57
N PRO A 137 -4.09 -1.25 15.84
CA PRO A 137 -5.49 -1.35 15.45
C PRO A 137 -6.38 -0.22 15.95
N LEU A 138 -6.20 0.28 17.18
CA LEU A 138 -7.06 1.30 17.75
C LEU A 138 -6.88 2.66 17.07
N THR A 139 -5.66 2.97 16.65
CA THR A 139 -5.37 4.23 15.97
C THR A 139 -5.76 4.19 14.50
N LEU A 140 -5.56 3.04 13.83
CA LEU A 140 -5.86 2.88 12.40
C LEU A 140 -7.34 2.62 12.10
N TRP A 141 -8.09 2.05 13.07
CA TRP A 141 -9.55 1.82 12.99
C TRP A 141 -10.21 2.40 14.25
N PRO A 142 -10.49 3.70 14.28
CA PRO A 142 -11.04 4.38 15.46
C PRO A 142 -12.53 4.03 15.66
N ALA A 143 -12.83 2.76 15.96
CA ALA A 143 -14.16 2.21 16.23
C ALA A 143 -14.04 0.80 16.83
N ARG A 144 -15.18 0.11 17.00
CA ARG A 144 -15.24 -1.29 17.49
C ARG A 144 -14.36 -2.26 16.68
N GLU A 145 -14.22 -1.99 15.38
CA GLU A 145 -13.36 -2.79 14.49
C GLU A 145 -11.90 -2.81 14.99
N GLY A 146 -11.36 -1.66 15.42
CA GLY A 146 -10.01 -1.58 15.97
C GLY A 146 -9.82 -2.43 17.24
N ALA A 147 -10.81 -2.42 18.14
CA ALA A 147 -10.77 -3.22 19.34
C ALA A 147 -10.80 -4.74 19.05
N CYS A 148 -11.63 -5.17 18.10
CA CYS A 148 -11.66 -6.58 17.66
C CYS A 148 -10.33 -7.00 17.02
N LEU A 149 -9.74 -6.15 16.18
CA LEU A 149 -8.45 -6.44 15.56
C LEU A 149 -7.32 -6.49 16.61
N LEU A 150 -7.35 -5.59 17.60
CA LEU A 150 -6.40 -5.60 18.70
C LEU A 150 -6.49 -6.91 19.51
N ALA A 151 -7.70 -7.32 19.87
CA ALA A 151 -7.93 -8.57 20.60
C ALA A 151 -7.37 -9.79 19.81
N ASN A 152 -7.60 -9.84 18.50
CA ASN A 152 -7.04 -10.87 17.64
C ASN A 152 -5.51 -10.88 17.64
N ILE A 153 -4.85 -9.73 17.59
CA ILE A 153 -3.39 -9.65 17.66
C ILE A 153 -2.90 -10.09 19.03
N ALA A 154 -3.54 -9.65 20.10
CA ALA A 154 -3.15 -9.97 21.48
C ALA A 154 -3.21 -11.48 21.78
N ILE A 155 -4.12 -12.22 21.17
CA ILE A 155 -4.21 -13.68 21.30
C ILE A 155 -2.99 -14.38 20.66
N HIS A 156 -2.43 -13.79 19.60
CA HIS A 156 -1.37 -14.42 18.80
C HIS A 156 0.05 -13.93 19.13
N ILE A 157 0.18 -12.87 19.91
CA ILE A 157 1.45 -12.28 20.32
C ILE A 157 1.56 -12.31 21.85
N ASP A 158 2.44 -13.17 22.37
CA ASP A 158 2.72 -13.25 23.81
C ASP A 158 3.18 -11.88 24.34
N GLY A 159 2.55 -11.43 25.41
CA GLY A 159 2.87 -10.15 26.07
C GLY A 159 2.47 -8.89 25.29
N TYR A 160 1.70 -9.00 24.20
CA TYR A 160 1.26 -7.81 23.43
C TYR A 160 0.39 -6.85 24.28
N HIS A 161 -0.38 -7.39 25.22
CA HIS A 161 -1.23 -6.61 26.13
C HIS A 161 -0.46 -5.85 27.21
N THR A 162 0.83 -6.09 27.41
CA THR A 162 1.66 -5.37 28.42
C THR A 162 2.23 -4.06 27.91
N PHE A 163 1.89 -3.63 26.71
CA PHE A 163 2.40 -2.40 26.07
C PHE A 163 1.39 -1.23 26.10
N TRP A 164 0.32 -1.35 26.91
CA TRP A 164 -0.73 -0.33 27.07
C TRP A 164 -0.73 0.26 28.47
#